data_8c4b8a583e5f6f0b283ededd6e0ef5a1
#
_entry.id   8c4b8a583e5f6f0b283ededd6e0ef5a1
#
_cell.length_a   1.000
_cell.length_b   1.000
_cell.length_c   1.000
_cell.angle_alpha   90.00
_cell.angle_beta   90.00
_cell.angle_gamma   90.00
#
_symmetry.space_group_name_H-M   'P 1'
#
loop_
_entity.id
_entity.type
_entity.pdbx_description
1 polymer ?
#
loop_
_entity_poly.entity_id
_entity_poly.type
_entity_poly.pdbx_seq_one_letter_code
_entity_poly.pdbx_strand_id
1 'polypeptide(L)'
;MKRRILLVDDEVAVLLTMKAVLEISGFDVDTAASARDGKLKLKKFVFDMVITDMRMESDEAGREVIVAARTAPYHPAVALLTAFPVSDEDWQSMGADKMLVKPMQTRLLIQQIEKLMEAHQAKLKRLEAAGVAAGIAAGFAAGMAAASVGKAKVLVGKKSVAKKVVAKKK
;
A
#
# COMPACT_ATOMS: atom_id res chain seq x y z
N MET A 1 7.23 -17.05 -2.54
CA MET A 1 6.05 -16.15 -2.55
C MET A 1 6.18 -15.16 -3.69
N LYS A 2 5.08 -14.83 -4.39
CA LYS A 2 5.10 -13.77 -5.39
C LYS A 2 5.23 -12.41 -4.70
N ARG A 3 6.02 -11.50 -5.30
CA ARG A 3 6.14 -10.12 -4.82
C ARG A 3 4.84 -9.38 -5.10
N ARG A 4 4.37 -8.63 -4.12
CA ARG A 4 3.07 -7.96 -4.17
C ARG A 4 3.21 -6.48 -4.47
N ILE A 5 2.52 -6.01 -5.51
CA ILE A 5 2.57 -4.62 -5.99
C ILE A 5 1.19 -3.98 -5.83
N LEU A 6 1.16 -2.76 -5.29
CA LEU A 6 0.00 -1.88 -5.37
C LEU A 6 0.20 -0.89 -6.51
N LEU A 7 -0.73 -0.88 -7.45
CA LEU A 7 -0.77 0.06 -8.57
C LEU A 7 -1.90 1.06 -8.35
N VAL A 8 -1.57 2.35 -8.33
CA VAL A 8 -2.53 3.44 -8.11
C VAL A 8 -2.52 4.39 -9.30
N ASP A 9 -3.65 4.52 -9.97
CA ASP A 9 -3.84 5.37 -11.15
C ASP A 9 -5.35 5.61 -11.32
N ASP A 10 -5.81 6.79 -11.68
CA ASP A 10 -7.24 7.08 -11.88
C ASP A 10 -7.73 6.62 -13.25
N GLU A 11 -6.82 6.30 -14.16
CA GLU A 11 -7.13 5.80 -15.48
C GLU A 11 -7.28 4.26 -15.48
N VAL A 12 -8.51 3.78 -15.52
CA VAL A 12 -8.84 2.34 -15.46
C VAL A 12 -8.15 1.54 -16.57
N ALA A 13 -8.00 2.10 -17.76
CA ALA A 13 -7.31 1.43 -18.86
C ALA A 13 -5.82 1.19 -18.57
N VAL A 14 -5.15 2.14 -17.91
CA VAL A 14 -3.76 2.01 -17.45
C VAL A 14 -3.67 0.94 -16.38
N LEU A 15 -4.57 0.96 -15.38
CA LEU A 15 -4.62 -0.04 -14.31
C LEU A 15 -4.75 -1.47 -14.85
N LEU A 16 -5.70 -1.69 -15.77
CA LEU A 16 -5.95 -3.01 -16.37
C LEU A 16 -4.76 -3.50 -17.18
N THR A 17 -4.21 -2.63 -18.03
CA THR A 17 -3.08 -2.98 -18.91
C THR A 17 -1.83 -3.28 -18.08
N MET A 18 -1.48 -2.42 -17.15
CA MET A 18 -0.30 -2.62 -16.31
C MET A 18 -0.46 -3.82 -15.37
N LYS A 19 -1.65 -4.02 -14.79
CA LYS A 19 -1.94 -5.20 -13.98
C LYS A 19 -1.67 -6.48 -14.78
N ALA A 20 -2.25 -6.61 -15.96
CA ALA A 20 -2.06 -7.79 -16.82
C ALA A 20 -0.58 -8.05 -17.13
N VAL A 21 0.16 -7.02 -17.49
CA VAL A 21 1.60 -7.08 -17.79
C VAL A 21 2.41 -7.56 -16.58
N LEU A 22 2.15 -6.99 -15.42
CA LEU A 22 2.86 -7.33 -14.18
C LEU A 22 2.51 -8.74 -13.68
N GLU A 23 1.26 -9.15 -13.78
CA GLU A 23 0.82 -10.50 -13.40
C GLU A 23 1.42 -11.59 -14.30
N ILE A 24 1.50 -11.36 -15.63
CA ILE A 24 2.19 -12.24 -16.56
C ILE A 24 3.69 -12.33 -16.22
N SER A 25 4.28 -11.26 -15.71
CA SER A 25 5.68 -11.23 -15.27
C SER A 25 5.90 -11.84 -13.88
N GLY A 26 4.87 -12.41 -13.26
CA GLY A 26 4.98 -13.19 -12.03
C GLY A 26 4.72 -12.42 -10.73
N PHE A 27 4.28 -11.17 -10.81
CA PHE A 27 3.89 -10.39 -9.63
C PHE A 27 2.45 -10.68 -9.21
N ASP A 28 2.13 -10.36 -7.95
CA ASP A 28 0.75 -10.29 -7.45
C ASP A 28 0.35 -8.80 -7.39
N VAL A 29 -0.72 -8.42 -8.10
CA VAL A 29 -1.03 -7.00 -8.32
C VAL A 29 -2.41 -6.63 -7.83
N ASP A 30 -2.44 -5.74 -6.85
CA ASP A 30 -3.63 -5.00 -6.46
C ASP A 30 -3.68 -3.64 -7.16
N THR A 31 -4.86 -3.17 -7.48
CA THR A 31 -5.09 -1.87 -8.13
C THR A 31 -5.93 -0.95 -7.26
N ALA A 32 -5.72 0.35 -7.37
CA ALA A 32 -6.54 1.38 -6.73
C ALA A 32 -6.78 2.52 -7.75
N ALA A 33 -8.02 2.94 -7.90
CA ALA A 33 -8.41 3.97 -8.87
C ALA A 33 -8.42 5.38 -8.27
N SER A 34 -7.85 5.57 -7.09
CA SER A 34 -7.71 6.88 -6.43
C SER A 34 -6.67 6.83 -5.32
N ALA A 35 -6.15 7.99 -4.92
CA ALA A 35 -5.26 8.10 -3.77
C ALA A 35 -5.93 7.62 -2.48
N ARG A 36 -7.22 7.90 -2.32
CA ARG A 36 -8.01 7.43 -1.16
C ARG A 36 -8.03 5.91 -1.07
N ASP A 37 -8.34 5.21 -2.16
CA ASP A 37 -8.37 3.74 -2.20
C ASP A 37 -6.97 3.17 -1.99
N GLY A 38 -5.95 3.74 -2.64
CA GLY A 38 -4.55 3.37 -2.45
C GLY A 38 -4.12 3.45 -0.98
N LYS A 39 -4.41 4.55 -0.30
CA LYS A 39 -4.12 4.74 1.14
C LYS A 39 -4.87 3.74 2.03
N LEU A 40 -6.11 3.39 1.69
CA LEU A 40 -6.86 2.38 2.44
C LEU A 40 -6.25 0.98 2.28
N LYS A 41 -5.81 0.63 1.07
CA LYS A 41 -5.14 -0.66 0.81
C LYS A 41 -3.81 -0.76 1.50
N LEU A 42 -3.01 0.31 1.52
CA LEU A 42 -1.74 0.38 2.26
C LEU A 42 -1.89 0.16 3.78
N LYS A 43 -3.04 0.52 4.36
CA LYS A 43 -3.36 0.25 5.77
C LYS A 43 -3.82 -1.17 6.03
N LYS A 44 -4.41 -1.83 5.04
CA LYS A 44 -5.04 -3.16 5.20
C LYS A 44 -4.13 -4.32 4.79
N PHE A 45 -3.23 -4.09 3.85
CA PHE A 45 -2.42 -5.12 3.23
C PHE A 45 -0.95 -4.72 3.21
N VAL A 46 -0.08 -5.72 3.10
CA VAL A 46 1.36 -5.55 2.95
C VAL A 46 1.72 -5.64 1.48
N PHE A 47 2.53 -4.70 1.01
CA PHE A 47 3.04 -4.65 -0.36
C PHE A 47 4.56 -4.55 -0.36
N ASP A 48 5.20 -5.20 -1.32
CA ASP A 48 6.64 -5.08 -1.55
C ASP A 48 6.97 -3.78 -2.30
N MET A 49 6.01 -3.31 -3.11
CA MET A 49 6.17 -2.11 -3.92
C MET A 49 4.84 -1.39 -4.14
N VAL A 50 4.93 -0.07 -4.23
CA VAL A 50 3.84 0.82 -4.64
C VAL A 50 4.25 1.55 -5.91
N ILE A 51 3.40 1.53 -6.92
CA ILE A 51 3.54 2.32 -8.14
C ILE A 51 2.33 3.26 -8.17
N THR A 52 2.56 4.56 -8.17
CA THR A 52 1.47 5.55 -8.20
C THR A 52 1.66 6.52 -9.35
N ASP A 53 0.56 6.85 -10.03
CA ASP A 53 0.58 8.01 -10.91
C ASP A 53 0.78 9.29 -10.10
N MET A 54 1.38 10.29 -10.73
CA MET A 54 1.62 11.58 -10.08
C MET A 54 0.34 12.41 -9.99
N ARG A 55 -0.38 12.48 -11.11
CA ARG A 55 -1.59 13.29 -11.25
C ARG A 55 -2.78 12.39 -11.45
N MET A 56 -3.68 12.42 -10.50
CA MET A 56 -4.94 11.67 -10.52
C MET A 56 -6.10 12.64 -10.28
N GLU A 57 -6.99 12.32 -9.34
CA GLU A 57 -8.10 13.21 -8.93
C GLU A 57 -7.66 14.59 -8.46
N SER A 58 -6.39 14.78 -8.10
CA SER A 58 -5.76 16.06 -7.78
C SER A 58 -4.27 16.04 -8.12
N ASP A 59 -3.64 17.20 -8.19
CA ASP A 59 -2.19 17.34 -8.43
C ASP A 59 -1.35 16.76 -7.27
N GLU A 60 -1.91 16.68 -6.05
CA GLU A 60 -1.25 16.16 -4.85
C GLU A 60 -1.53 14.66 -4.60
N ALA A 61 -2.44 14.06 -5.36
CA ALA A 61 -2.91 12.70 -5.13
C ALA A 61 -1.77 11.66 -5.10
N GLY A 62 -0.86 11.73 -6.07
CA GLY A 62 0.32 10.85 -6.12
C GLY A 62 1.23 11.03 -4.91
N ARG A 63 1.47 12.29 -4.50
CA ARG A 63 2.27 12.61 -3.31
C ARG A 63 1.65 12.05 -2.03
N GLU A 64 0.33 12.13 -1.88
CA GLU A 64 -0.37 11.55 -0.73
C GLU A 64 -0.18 10.04 -0.62
N VAL A 65 -0.19 9.33 -1.75
CA VAL A 65 0.08 7.88 -1.80
C VAL A 65 1.51 7.58 -1.41
N ILE A 66 2.49 8.36 -1.93
CA ILE A 66 3.91 8.22 -1.59
C ILE A 66 4.12 8.38 -0.07
N VAL A 67 3.56 9.44 0.53
CA VAL A 67 3.64 9.69 1.97
C VAL A 67 3.04 8.53 2.76
N ALA A 68 1.87 8.02 2.35
CA ALA A 68 1.25 6.88 3.00
C ALA A 68 2.10 5.60 2.89
N ALA A 69 2.73 5.36 1.74
CA ALA A 69 3.65 4.23 1.55
C ALA A 69 4.90 4.35 2.44
N ARG A 70 5.46 5.56 2.57
CA ARG A 70 6.64 5.82 3.43
C ARG A 70 6.36 5.68 4.92
N THR A 71 5.13 5.95 5.34
CA THR A 71 4.69 5.77 6.73
C THR A 71 4.22 4.34 7.04
N ALA A 72 4.10 3.49 6.02
CA ALA A 72 3.74 2.09 6.21
C ALA A 72 4.87 1.33 6.95
N PRO A 73 4.56 0.53 7.99
CA PRO A 73 5.56 -0.12 8.84
C PRO A 73 6.40 -1.18 8.11
N TYR A 74 5.96 -1.63 6.96
CA TYR A 74 6.64 -2.63 6.12
C TYR A 74 7.52 -2.01 5.02
N HIS A 75 7.60 -0.66 4.96
CA HIS A 75 8.49 0.10 4.10
C HIS A 75 8.58 -0.41 2.63
N PRO A 76 7.51 -0.32 1.84
CA PRO A 76 7.53 -0.78 0.45
C PRO A 76 8.47 0.08 -0.40
N ALA A 77 9.00 -0.48 -1.49
CA ALA A 77 9.61 0.33 -2.53
C ALA A 77 8.56 1.23 -3.19
N VAL A 78 8.91 2.45 -3.57
CA VAL A 78 7.97 3.42 -4.15
C VAL A 78 8.46 3.91 -5.50
N ALA A 79 7.67 3.68 -6.54
CA ALA A 79 7.89 4.25 -7.87
C ALA A 79 6.79 5.24 -8.23
N LEU A 80 7.20 6.39 -8.73
CA LEU A 80 6.31 7.40 -9.29
C LEU A 80 6.19 7.16 -10.79
N LEU A 81 4.97 7.04 -11.31
CA LEU A 81 4.68 6.91 -12.74
C LEU A 81 4.09 8.23 -13.23
N THR A 82 4.65 8.82 -14.30
CA THR A 82 4.19 10.11 -14.80
C THR A 82 4.34 10.23 -16.32
N ALA A 83 3.41 10.94 -16.95
CA ALA A 83 3.53 11.36 -18.34
C ALA A 83 4.44 12.60 -18.51
N PHE A 84 4.65 13.35 -17.43
CA PHE A 84 5.42 14.58 -17.45
C PHE A 84 6.57 14.46 -16.46
N PRO A 85 7.80 14.19 -16.93
CA PRO A 85 8.95 14.08 -16.04
C PRO A 85 9.19 15.39 -15.29
N VAL A 86 9.42 15.25 -14.00
CA VAL A 86 9.85 16.35 -13.11
C VAL A 86 11.34 16.20 -12.81
N SER A 87 11.95 17.22 -12.22
CA SER A 87 13.37 17.16 -11.85
C SER A 87 13.67 16.03 -10.87
N ASP A 88 14.89 15.53 -10.86
CA ASP A 88 15.31 14.47 -9.94
C ASP A 88 15.18 14.89 -8.48
N GLU A 89 15.42 16.16 -8.19
CA GLU A 89 15.28 16.73 -6.84
C GLU A 89 13.82 16.71 -6.38
N ASP A 90 12.87 17.00 -7.27
CA ASP A 90 11.45 17.07 -6.94
C ASP A 90 10.88 15.70 -6.54
N TRP A 91 11.03 14.68 -7.38
CA TRP A 91 10.45 13.38 -7.07
C TRP A 91 11.15 12.66 -5.91
N GLN A 92 12.45 12.89 -5.72
CA GLN A 92 13.20 12.37 -4.56
C GLN A 92 12.73 13.04 -3.27
N SER A 93 12.49 14.36 -3.30
CA SER A 93 11.97 15.10 -2.16
C SER A 93 10.57 14.63 -1.73
N MET A 94 9.76 14.13 -2.68
CA MET A 94 8.47 13.51 -2.38
C MET A 94 8.62 12.17 -1.67
N GLY A 95 9.81 11.56 -1.72
CA GLY A 95 10.09 10.26 -1.10
C GLY A 95 9.94 9.07 -2.03
N ALA A 96 9.83 9.23 -3.34
CA ALA A 96 9.88 8.12 -4.28
C ALA A 96 11.31 7.55 -4.39
N ASP A 97 11.44 6.26 -4.65
CA ASP A 97 12.75 5.64 -4.91
C ASP A 97 13.11 5.69 -6.39
N LYS A 98 12.11 5.86 -7.27
CA LYS A 98 12.30 5.96 -8.71
C LYS A 98 11.13 6.66 -9.39
N MET A 99 11.45 7.41 -10.44
CA MET A 99 10.48 7.92 -11.40
C MET A 99 10.49 7.07 -12.67
N LEU A 100 9.30 6.73 -13.16
CA LEU A 100 9.03 6.00 -14.40
C LEU A 100 8.22 6.92 -15.32
N VAL A 101 8.65 7.09 -16.56
CA VAL A 101 8.03 8.04 -17.49
C VAL A 101 7.16 7.30 -18.50
N LYS A 102 5.88 7.69 -18.61
CA LYS A 102 4.95 7.20 -19.64
C LYS A 102 5.21 7.91 -20.99
N PRO A 103 5.05 7.26 -22.16
CA PRO A 103 4.84 5.84 -22.36
C PRO A 103 6.14 5.05 -22.18
N MET A 104 6.06 3.86 -21.58
CA MET A 104 7.21 2.99 -21.38
C MET A 104 7.00 1.63 -22.04
N GLN A 105 8.04 1.13 -22.69
CA GLN A 105 8.02 -0.23 -23.21
C GLN A 105 7.89 -1.24 -22.06
N THR A 106 7.00 -2.20 -22.18
CA THR A 106 6.72 -3.24 -21.18
C THR A 106 7.99 -3.89 -20.63
N ARG A 107 8.92 -4.28 -21.52
CA ARG A 107 10.18 -4.92 -21.12
C ARG A 107 11.02 -4.02 -20.22
N LEU A 108 11.13 -2.74 -20.55
CA LEU A 108 11.89 -1.76 -19.78
C LEU A 108 11.21 -1.51 -18.42
N LEU A 109 9.88 -1.44 -18.40
CA LEU A 109 9.11 -1.30 -17.17
C LEU A 109 9.41 -2.44 -16.19
N ILE A 110 9.28 -3.69 -16.64
CA ILE A 110 9.56 -4.86 -15.80
C ILE A 110 10.99 -4.85 -15.28
N GLN A 111 11.98 -4.62 -16.14
CA GLN A 111 13.38 -4.55 -15.73
C GLN A 111 13.65 -3.47 -14.67
N GLN A 112 13.00 -2.31 -14.81
CA GLN A 112 13.17 -1.23 -13.84
C GLN A 112 12.50 -1.54 -12.50
N ILE A 113 11.34 -2.17 -12.51
CA ILE A 113 10.64 -2.64 -11.32
C ILE A 113 11.48 -3.69 -10.58
N GLU A 114 11.99 -4.70 -11.27
CA GLU A 114 12.82 -5.75 -10.68
C GLU A 114 14.10 -5.16 -10.04
N LYS A 115 14.83 -4.31 -10.77
CA LYS A 115 16.03 -3.64 -10.25
C LYS A 115 15.72 -2.78 -9.02
N LEU A 116 14.58 -2.06 -9.03
CA LEU A 116 14.19 -1.23 -7.91
C LEU A 116 13.89 -2.08 -6.67
N MET A 117 13.14 -3.16 -6.84
CA MET A 117 12.80 -4.06 -5.73
C MET A 117 14.06 -4.74 -5.15
N GLU A 118 15.00 -5.17 -5.98
CA GLU A 118 16.27 -5.74 -5.54
C GLU A 118 17.11 -4.73 -4.75
N ALA A 119 17.27 -3.52 -5.29
CA ALA A 119 18.01 -2.45 -4.63
C ALA A 119 17.38 -2.07 -3.29
N HIS A 120 16.05 -2.00 -3.25
CA HIS A 120 15.30 -1.69 -2.04
C HIS A 120 15.46 -2.78 -0.97
N GLN A 121 15.36 -4.06 -1.33
CA GLN A 121 15.59 -5.17 -0.41
C GLN A 121 17.03 -5.19 0.12
N ALA A 122 18.02 -4.92 -0.73
CA ALA A 122 19.41 -4.81 -0.30
C ALA A 122 19.61 -3.65 0.69
N LYS A 123 18.93 -2.52 0.47
CA LYS A 123 18.93 -1.38 1.40
C LYS A 123 18.33 -1.76 2.75
N LEU A 124 17.18 -2.42 2.78
CA LEU A 124 16.53 -2.85 4.02
C LEU A 124 17.43 -3.83 4.80
N LYS A 125 18.00 -4.83 4.15
CA LYS A 125 18.93 -5.78 4.79
C LYS A 125 20.15 -5.10 5.41
N ARG A 126 20.70 -4.06 4.75
CA ARG A 126 21.82 -3.28 5.30
C ARG A 126 21.41 -2.49 6.55
N LEU A 127 20.21 -1.92 6.55
CA LEU A 127 19.67 -1.21 7.71
C LEU A 127 19.41 -2.17 8.88
N GLU A 128 18.91 -3.36 8.61
CA GLU A 128 18.74 -4.44 9.60
C GLU A 128 20.10 -4.85 10.21
N ALA A 129 21.10 -5.10 9.37
CA ALA A 129 22.45 -5.49 9.81
C ALA A 129 23.14 -4.37 10.61
N ALA A 130 22.83 -3.11 10.35
CA ALA A 130 23.36 -1.97 11.10
C ALA A 130 22.67 -1.70 12.46
N GLY A 131 21.67 -2.55 12.85
CA GLY A 131 20.95 -2.39 14.13
C GLY A 131 19.93 -1.25 14.15
N VAL A 132 19.74 -0.56 13.04
CA VAL A 132 18.76 0.53 12.91
C VAL A 132 17.34 0.00 12.71
N ALA A 133 17.23 -1.31 12.42
CA ALA A 133 15.99 -1.95 12.00
C ALA A 133 15.15 -2.56 13.14
N ALA A 134 15.52 -2.41 14.40
CA ALA A 134 14.67 -2.89 15.51
C ALA A 134 13.25 -2.29 15.46
N GLY A 135 13.11 -1.05 14.95
CA GLY A 135 11.82 -0.41 14.73
C GLY A 135 11.07 -0.94 13.49
N ILE A 136 11.80 -1.36 12.45
CA ILE A 136 11.23 -1.85 11.18
C ILE A 136 10.69 -3.29 11.35
N ALA A 137 11.47 -4.15 12.03
CA ALA A 137 11.06 -5.54 12.31
C ALA A 137 9.85 -5.60 13.27
N ALA A 138 9.80 -4.74 14.29
CA ALA A 138 8.67 -4.63 15.20
C ALA A 138 7.39 -4.14 14.47
N GLY A 139 7.53 -3.24 13.49
CA GLY A 139 6.43 -2.77 12.65
C GLY A 139 5.88 -3.86 11.72
N PHE A 140 6.76 -4.74 11.21
CA PHE A 140 6.36 -5.87 10.36
C PHE A 140 5.57 -6.92 11.15
N ALA A 141 6.01 -7.24 12.36
CA ALA A 141 5.31 -8.18 13.25
C ALA A 141 3.96 -7.63 13.74
N ALA A 142 3.88 -6.33 14.06
CA ALA A 142 2.64 -5.68 14.48
C ALA A 142 1.62 -5.56 13.35
N GLY A 143 2.05 -5.37 12.09
CA GLY A 143 1.18 -5.32 10.93
C GLY A 143 0.54 -6.69 10.61
N MET A 144 1.25 -7.79 10.84
CA MET A 144 0.71 -9.14 10.68
C MET A 144 -0.22 -9.56 11.82
N ALA A 145 0.03 -9.10 13.05
CA ALA A 145 -0.83 -9.38 14.21
C ALA A 145 -2.17 -8.64 14.14
N ALA A 146 -2.21 -7.43 13.57
CA ALA A 146 -3.45 -6.68 13.38
C ALA A 146 -4.39 -7.31 12.34
N ALA A 147 -3.87 -8.10 11.41
CA ALA A 147 -4.67 -8.83 10.42
C ALA A 147 -5.32 -10.11 10.96
N SER A 148 -4.89 -10.63 12.12
CA SER A 148 -5.38 -11.89 12.69
C SER A 148 -6.41 -11.74 13.81
N VAL A 149 -6.69 -10.53 14.30
CA VAL A 149 -7.62 -10.28 15.44
C VAL A 149 -9.03 -9.85 14.99
N GLY A 150 -9.46 -10.30 13.83
CA GLY A 150 -10.80 -10.05 13.30
C GLY A 150 -11.82 -11.17 13.55
N LYS A 151 -11.62 -12.08 14.51
CA LYS A 151 -12.64 -13.08 14.89
C LYS A 151 -12.72 -13.25 16.39
N ALA A 152 -13.90 -12.95 16.88
CA ALA A 152 -14.56 -13.33 18.14
C ALA A 152 -14.67 -12.25 19.21
N LYS A 153 -15.89 -11.73 19.38
CA LYS A 153 -16.75 -12.12 20.50
C LYS A 153 -18.15 -11.51 20.34
N VAL A 154 -19.06 -12.28 19.87
CA VAL A 154 -20.49 -12.06 20.14
C VAL A 154 -20.73 -12.48 21.57
N LEU A 155 -20.87 -11.53 22.48
CA LEU A 155 -21.35 -11.78 23.84
C LEU A 155 -22.85 -11.71 23.85
N VAL A 156 -23.47 -12.88 23.96
CA VAL A 156 -24.90 -13.04 24.25
C VAL A 156 -25.14 -12.59 25.69
N GLY A 157 -25.67 -11.39 25.85
CA GLY A 157 -26.17 -10.91 27.12
C GLY A 157 -27.59 -11.43 27.35
N LYS A 158 -27.75 -12.40 28.23
CA LYS A 158 -29.03 -12.81 28.77
C LYS A 158 -29.65 -11.69 29.58
N LYS A 159 -30.80 -11.17 29.14
CA LYS A 159 -31.66 -10.31 29.96
C LYS A 159 -32.52 -11.18 30.85
N SER A 160 -32.32 -11.04 32.14
CA SER A 160 -33.25 -11.50 33.14
C SER A 160 -34.49 -10.61 33.18
N VAL A 161 -35.63 -11.30 33.17
CA VAL A 161 -36.96 -10.73 33.35
C VAL A 161 -37.16 -10.40 34.82
N ALA A 162 -37.50 -9.16 35.13
CA ALA A 162 -38.09 -8.82 36.41
C ALA A 162 -39.51 -8.26 36.19
N LYS A 163 -40.48 -9.06 36.56
CA LYS A 163 -41.87 -8.69 36.75
C LYS A 163 -41.99 -7.67 37.91
N LYS A 164 -42.74 -6.63 37.72
CA LYS A 164 -43.41 -5.96 38.83
C LYS A 164 -44.83 -5.55 38.45
N VAL A 165 -45.76 -6.26 39.07
CA VAL A 165 -47.17 -6.01 39.15
C VAL A 165 -47.39 -5.00 40.29
N VAL A 166 -48.23 -4.02 40.12
CA VAL A 166 -49.10 -3.37 41.14
C VAL A 166 -50.04 -2.45 40.34
N ALA A 167 -51.27 -2.69 40.19
CA ALA A 167 -52.48 -2.63 40.98
C ALA A 167 -52.88 -1.21 41.47
N LYS A 168 -54.05 -0.83 40.92
CA LYS A 168 -55.20 -0.22 41.60
C LYS A 168 -55.32 1.31 41.78
N LYS A 169 -56.43 1.75 41.29
CA LYS A 169 -57.52 2.60 41.85
C LYS A 169 -57.59 4.02 41.28
N LYS A 170 -58.59 4.40 40.80
CA LYS A 170 -59.99 4.68 40.91
C LYS A 170 -60.49 5.37 39.64
#